data_426566d29817854c1413a03b9f0a0894
#
_entry.id   426566d29817854c1413a03b9f0a0894
#
_cell.length_a   1.000
_cell.length_b   1.000
_cell.length_c   1.000
_cell.angle_alpha   90.00
_cell.angle_beta   90.00
_cell.angle_gamma   90.00
#
_symmetry.space_group_name_H-M   'P 1'
#
loop_
_entity.id
_entity.type
_entity.pdbx_description
1 polymer ?
#
loop_
_entity_poly.entity_id
_entity_poly.type
_entity_poly.pdbx_seq_one_letter_code
_entity_poly.pdbx_strand_id
1 'polypeptide(L)'
;TKAFTRDEFSRLLFKCHNIIRNNDKLSPEAAFDEISKVLFIKIRYERDNTGTQIFSKEEFTKLREAYDKTKSKQSLPFYQQLFERTKEDYAKDGLFESNDTIKIKEASFEAIVKELEVYNLSRTADDVKGIAFEKFLGKTFRGELGQFFTPCTIVDFMVALLDPEEGEIICDPCCGSGGFLIKTFEYVREKIEKDIQKVKEQIK
;
A
#
# COMPACT_ATOMS: atom_id res chain seq x y z
N THR A 1 1.43 -16.99 6.94
CA THR A 1 1.97 -15.84 6.16
C THR A 1 3.27 -15.35 6.75
N LYS A 2 4.22 -14.95 5.91
CA LYS A 2 5.54 -14.43 6.29
C LYS A 2 5.65 -12.94 5.99
N ALA A 3 6.53 -12.22 6.71
CA ALA A 3 6.93 -10.88 6.34
C ALA A 3 7.77 -10.91 5.05
N PHE A 4 7.74 -9.82 4.31
CA PHE A 4 8.57 -9.65 3.12
C PHE A 4 10.01 -9.29 3.48
N THR A 5 10.95 -9.77 2.68
CA THR A 5 12.22 -9.07 2.50
C THR A 5 12.06 -7.96 1.44
N ARG A 6 12.97 -6.98 1.47
CA ARG A 6 12.98 -5.86 0.51
C ARG A 6 12.94 -6.31 -0.95
N ASP A 7 13.76 -7.28 -1.31
CA ASP A 7 13.86 -7.76 -2.70
C ASP A 7 12.67 -8.65 -3.10
N GLU A 8 12.10 -9.40 -2.16
CA GLU A 8 10.89 -10.18 -2.40
C GLU A 8 9.71 -9.27 -2.73
N PHE A 9 9.50 -8.21 -1.93
CA PHE A 9 8.37 -7.31 -2.16
C PHE A 9 8.51 -6.53 -3.48
N SER A 10 9.70 -6.03 -3.78
CA SER A 10 9.95 -5.37 -5.08
C SER A 10 9.67 -6.29 -6.26
N ARG A 11 10.17 -7.55 -6.22
CA ARG A 11 9.90 -8.54 -7.28
C ARG A 11 8.41 -8.87 -7.41
N LEU A 12 7.71 -8.96 -6.29
CA LEU A 12 6.28 -9.22 -6.27
C LEU A 12 5.49 -8.10 -6.93
N LEU A 13 5.79 -6.84 -6.59
CA LEU A 13 5.14 -5.68 -7.23
C LEU A 13 5.34 -5.69 -8.76
N PHE A 14 6.57 -5.99 -9.23
CA PHE A 14 6.83 -6.14 -10.67
C PHE A 14 6.04 -7.29 -11.29
N LYS A 15 5.91 -8.41 -10.58
CA LYS A 15 5.12 -9.56 -11.07
C LYS A 15 3.64 -9.20 -11.21
N CYS A 16 3.06 -8.55 -10.20
CA CYS A 16 1.68 -8.06 -10.23
C CYS A 16 1.47 -7.05 -11.37
N HIS A 17 2.38 -6.11 -11.52
CA HIS A 17 2.36 -5.13 -12.61
C HIS A 17 2.35 -5.79 -13.98
N ASN A 18 3.23 -6.77 -14.20
CA ASN A 18 3.29 -7.51 -15.46
C ASN A 18 2.02 -8.32 -15.74
N ILE A 19 1.38 -8.90 -14.71
CA ILE A 19 0.08 -9.59 -14.85
C ILE A 19 -0.94 -8.61 -15.43
N ILE A 20 -1.08 -7.43 -14.83
CA ILE A 20 -2.05 -6.41 -15.29
C ILE A 20 -1.71 -5.92 -16.71
N ARG A 21 -0.45 -5.56 -16.94
CA ARG A 21 0.00 -5.08 -18.26
C ARG A 21 -0.27 -6.08 -19.37
N ASN A 22 -0.02 -7.37 -19.11
CA ASN A 22 -0.17 -8.42 -20.11
C ASN A 22 -1.64 -8.79 -20.36
N ASN A 23 -2.44 -8.87 -19.30
CA ASN A 23 -3.81 -9.36 -19.40
C ASN A 23 -4.83 -8.25 -19.68
N ASP A 24 -4.65 -7.08 -19.06
CA ASP A 24 -5.63 -5.99 -19.07
C ASP A 24 -5.22 -4.84 -20.00
N LYS A 25 -3.97 -4.84 -20.49
CA LYS A 25 -3.43 -3.83 -21.42
C LYS A 25 -3.49 -2.39 -20.88
N LEU A 26 -3.43 -2.23 -19.56
CA LEU A 26 -3.40 -0.92 -18.92
C LEU A 26 -2.03 -0.25 -19.07
N SER A 27 -2.00 1.09 -18.98
CA SER A 27 -0.75 1.84 -18.91
C SER A 27 0.02 1.50 -17.62
N PRO A 28 1.32 1.79 -17.53
CA PRO A 28 2.09 1.55 -16.30
C PRO A 28 1.48 2.19 -15.07
N GLU A 29 1.01 3.44 -15.19
CA GLU A 29 0.39 4.19 -14.09
C GLU A 29 -0.94 3.56 -13.66
N ALA A 30 -1.79 3.23 -14.63
CA ALA A 30 -3.06 2.59 -14.35
C ALA A 30 -2.87 1.20 -13.73
N ALA A 31 -1.84 0.46 -14.15
CA ALA A 31 -1.51 -0.83 -13.56
C ALA A 31 -1.01 -0.67 -12.10
N PHE A 32 -0.25 0.38 -11.81
CA PHE A 32 0.18 0.70 -10.45
C PHE A 32 -1.02 1.08 -9.55
N ASP A 33 -1.93 1.91 -10.05
CA ASP A 33 -3.17 2.28 -9.34
C ASP A 33 -3.98 1.04 -8.96
N GLU A 34 -4.14 0.11 -9.89
CA GLU A 34 -4.85 -1.15 -9.62
C GLU A 34 -4.14 -2.04 -8.59
N ILE A 35 -2.80 -2.12 -8.63
CA ILE A 35 -2.04 -2.84 -7.59
C ILE A 35 -2.30 -2.21 -6.23
N SER A 36 -2.27 -0.87 -6.15
CA SER A 36 -2.50 -0.14 -4.90
C SER A 36 -3.87 -0.47 -4.30
N LYS A 37 -4.93 -0.50 -5.11
CA LYS A 37 -6.28 -0.90 -4.67
C LYS A 37 -6.30 -2.32 -4.09
N VAL A 38 -5.65 -3.28 -4.75
CA VAL A 38 -5.57 -4.66 -4.25
C VAL A 38 -4.76 -4.76 -2.95
N LEU A 39 -3.68 -3.98 -2.80
CA LEU A 39 -2.90 -3.92 -1.56
C LEU A 39 -3.72 -3.34 -0.41
N PHE A 40 -4.55 -2.34 -0.64
CA PHE A 40 -5.46 -1.81 0.40
C PHE A 40 -6.53 -2.83 0.81
N ILE A 41 -7.10 -3.59 -0.14
CA ILE A 41 -7.96 -4.72 0.20
C ILE A 41 -7.22 -5.71 1.09
N LYS A 42 -5.97 -6.06 0.74
CA LYS A 42 -5.15 -6.97 1.54
C LYS A 42 -4.89 -6.45 2.96
N ILE A 43 -4.51 -5.18 3.10
CA ILE A 43 -4.26 -4.56 4.40
C ILE A 43 -5.53 -4.59 5.26
N ARG A 44 -6.71 -4.34 4.66
CA ARG A 44 -8.00 -4.46 5.34
C ARG A 44 -8.19 -5.85 5.93
N TYR A 45 -7.98 -6.92 5.14
CA TYR A 45 -8.08 -8.30 5.63
C TYR A 45 -7.06 -8.63 6.73
N GLU A 46 -5.85 -8.09 6.64
CA GLU A 46 -4.80 -8.33 7.64
C GLU A 46 -5.03 -7.58 8.95
N ARG A 47 -5.80 -6.48 8.93
CA ARG A 47 -6.20 -5.73 10.13
C ARG A 47 -7.40 -6.33 10.84
N ASP A 48 -8.13 -7.23 10.20
CA ASP A 48 -9.23 -7.96 10.84
C ASP A 48 -8.65 -8.94 11.87
N ASN A 49 -8.66 -8.49 13.14
CA ASN A 49 -8.18 -9.27 14.29
C ASN A 49 -9.10 -10.43 14.68
N THR A 50 -10.25 -10.60 14.02
CA THR A 50 -11.19 -11.68 14.33
C THR A 50 -10.71 -13.04 13.83
N GLY A 51 -9.75 -13.04 12.88
CA GLY A 51 -9.24 -14.25 12.24
C GLY A 51 -10.25 -14.96 11.34
N THR A 52 -11.41 -14.33 11.13
CA THR A 52 -12.51 -14.91 10.32
C THR A 52 -12.35 -14.67 8.83
N GLN A 53 -11.54 -13.66 8.45
CA GLN A 53 -11.32 -13.30 7.06
C GLN A 53 -9.87 -13.54 6.66
N ILE A 54 -9.64 -14.39 5.66
CA ILE A 54 -8.31 -14.74 5.18
C ILE A 54 -8.15 -14.20 3.75
N PHE A 55 -7.09 -13.41 3.53
CA PHE A 55 -6.73 -12.99 2.19
C PHE A 55 -6.07 -14.15 1.45
N SER A 56 -6.86 -14.97 0.77
CA SER A 56 -6.38 -16.10 -0.02
C SER A 56 -7.26 -16.36 -1.24
N LYS A 57 -6.67 -17.01 -2.24
CA LYS A 57 -7.42 -17.41 -3.43
C LYS A 57 -8.55 -18.38 -3.07
N GLU A 58 -8.30 -19.32 -2.17
CA GLU A 58 -9.29 -20.30 -1.74
C GLU A 58 -10.50 -19.63 -1.08
N GLU A 59 -10.25 -18.70 -0.15
CA GLU A 59 -11.31 -17.99 0.52
C GLU A 59 -12.12 -17.13 -0.45
N PHE A 60 -11.45 -16.43 -1.37
CA PHE A 60 -12.14 -15.63 -2.38
C PHE A 60 -12.94 -16.48 -3.36
N THR A 61 -12.51 -17.71 -3.67
CA THR A 61 -13.30 -18.64 -4.47
C THR A 61 -14.60 -19.02 -3.75
N LYS A 62 -14.54 -19.35 -2.46
CA LYS A 62 -15.73 -19.64 -1.63
C LYS A 62 -16.69 -18.46 -1.55
N LEU A 63 -16.16 -17.27 -1.29
CA LEU A 63 -16.97 -16.05 -1.21
C LEU A 63 -17.60 -15.69 -2.56
N ARG A 64 -16.89 -15.89 -3.67
CA ARG A 64 -17.43 -15.71 -5.02
C ARG A 64 -18.56 -16.68 -5.31
N GLU A 65 -18.40 -17.96 -4.99
CA GLU A 65 -19.45 -18.96 -5.19
C GLU A 65 -20.69 -18.65 -4.35
N ALA A 66 -20.52 -18.20 -3.11
CA ALA A 66 -21.62 -17.76 -2.28
C ALA A 66 -22.32 -16.51 -2.87
N TYR A 67 -21.53 -15.55 -3.35
CA TYR A 67 -22.04 -14.36 -4.01
C TYR A 67 -22.82 -14.71 -5.29
N ASP A 68 -22.28 -15.60 -6.15
CA ASP A 68 -22.91 -15.98 -7.42
C ASP A 68 -24.27 -16.67 -7.22
N LYS A 69 -24.47 -17.32 -6.08
CA LYS A 69 -25.78 -17.91 -5.70
C LYS A 69 -26.83 -16.87 -5.31
N THR A 70 -26.40 -15.71 -4.82
CA THR A 70 -27.28 -14.68 -4.22
C THR A 70 -27.39 -13.42 -5.06
N LYS A 71 -26.48 -13.21 -6.04
CA LYS A 71 -26.42 -11.98 -6.80
C LYS A 71 -27.67 -11.71 -7.63
N SER A 72 -28.10 -10.48 -7.68
CA SER A 72 -29.06 -9.99 -8.65
C SER A 72 -28.38 -9.65 -9.98
N LYS A 73 -29.15 -9.47 -11.06
CA LYS A 73 -28.63 -9.04 -12.37
C LYS A 73 -27.94 -7.68 -12.35
N GLN A 74 -28.19 -6.86 -11.31
CA GLN A 74 -27.63 -5.50 -11.13
C GLN A 74 -26.50 -5.46 -10.12
N SER A 75 -26.09 -6.60 -9.57
CA SER A 75 -25.01 -6.65 -8.56
C SER A 75 -23.64 -6.38 -9.20
N LEU A 76 -22.82 -5.59 -8.49
CA LEU A 76 -21.42 -5.42 -8.85
C LEU A 76 -20.67 -6.76 -8.79
N PRO A 77 -19.61 -6.96 -9.61
CA PRO A 77 -18.75 -8.12 -9.48
C PRO A 77 -18.21 -8.29 -8.05
N PHE A 78 -17.98 -9.53 -7.64
CA PHE A 78 -17.53 -9.86 -6.28
C PHE A 78 -16.30 -9.03 -5.83
N TYR A 79 -15.26 -8.98 -6.66
CA TYR A 79 -14.04 -8.25 -6.34
C TYR A 79 -14.24 -6.72 -6.27
N GLN A 80 -15.21 -6.19 -7.01
CA GLN A 80 -15.60 -4.79 -6.91
C GLN A 80 -16.29 -4.50 -5.57
N GLN A 81 -17.13 -5.42 -5.07
CA GLN A 81 -17.74 -5.26 -3.74
C GLN A 81 -16.70 -5.29 -2.61
N LEU A 82 -15.62 -6.07 -2.76
CA LEU A 82 -14.51 -6.04 -1.81
C LEU A 82 -13.86 -4.65 -1.77
N PHE A 83 -13.71 -4.02 -2.93
CA PHE A 83 -13.15 -2.69 -3.01
C PHE A 83 -14.11 -1.61 -2.45
N GLU A 84 -15.41 -1.71 -2.71
CA GLU A 84 -16.41 -0.81 -2.11
C GLU A 84 -16.32 -0.82 -0.58
N ARG A 85 -16.28 -2.00 0.05
CA ARG A 85 -16.09 -2.12 1.49
C ARG A 85 -14.75 -1.54 1.97
N THR A 86 -13.71 -1.64 1.15
CA THR A 86 -12.40 -1.05 1.46
C THR A 86 -12.49 0.48 1.43
N LYS A 87 -13.16 1.06 0.44
CA LYS A 87 -13.41 2.52 0.38
C LYS A 87 -14.15 3.03 1.62
N GLU A 88 -15.18 2.28 2.08
CA GLU A 88 -15.93 2.62 3.30
C GLU A 88 -15.02 2.68 4.53
N ASP A 89 -14.14 1.69 4.70
CA ASP A 89 -13.22 1.62 5.85
C ASP A 89 -12.19 2.76 5.86
N TYR A 90 -11.78 3.24 4.69
CA TYR A 90 -10.82 4.33 4.51
C TYR A 90 -11.47 5.69 4.15
N ALA A 91 -12.79 5.81 4.29
CA ALA A 91 -13.51 7.05 3.91
C ALA A 91 -13.02 8.29 4.69
N LYS A 92 -12.64 8.11 5.96
CA LYS A 92 -12.12 9.21 6.80
C LYS A 92 -10.73 9.68 6.37
N ASP A 93 -9.96 8.82 5.73
CA ASP A 93 -8.59 9.11 5.29
C ASP A 93 -8.58 9.80 3.92
N GLY A 94 -9.71 9.85 3.21
CA GLY A 94 -9.84 10.49 1.89
C GLY A 94 -8.96 9.83 0.81
N LEU A 95 -8.65 8.53 0.95
CA LEU A 95 -7.71 7.83 0.07
C LEU A 95 -8.31 7.47 -1.29
N PHE A 96 -9.63 7.36 -1.38
CA PHE A 96 -10.34 6.96 -2.59
C PHE A 96 -11.51 7.89 -2.85
N GLU A 97 -11.77 8.14 -4.13
CA GLU A 97 -12.97 8.84 -4.56
C GLU A 97 -14.18 7.88 -4.65
N SER A 98 -15.39 8.43 -4.54
CA SER A 98 -16.63 7.63 -4.60
C SER A 98 -16.78 6.85 -5.91
N ASN A 99 -16.27 7.41 -7.02
CA ASN A 99 -16.31 6.83 -8.36
C ASN A 99 -15.14 5.91 -8.68
N ASP A 100 -14.18 5.74 -7.77
CA ASP A 100 -13.07 4.80 -7.96
C ASP A 100 -13.58 3.37 -8.06
N THR A 101 -13.11 2.66 -9.07
CA THR A 101 -13.44 1.25 -9.34
C THR A 101 -12.19 0.45 -9.65
N ILE A 102 -12.26 -0.86 -9.47
CA ILE A 102 -11.23 -1.79 -9.99
C ILE A 102 -11.45 -1.96 -11.50
N LYS A 103 -10.41 -1.69 -12.28
CA LYS A 103 -10.45 -1.71 -13.75
C LYS A 103 -9.87 -3.00 -14.34
N ILE A 104 -9.20 -3.83 -13.54
CA ILE A 104 -8.67 -5.12 -13.99
C ILE A 104 -9.75 -6.19 -14.03
N LYS A 105 -9.54 -7.19 -14.86
CA LYS A 105 -10.42 -8.35 -14.95
C LYS A 105 -10.31 -9.24 -13.72
N GLU A 106 -11.36 -9.99 -13.43
CA GLU A 106 -11.40 -10.93 -12.32
C GLU A 106 -10.22 -11.92 -12.33
N ALA A 107 -9.87 -12.45 -13.50
CA ALA A 107 -8.74 -13.36 -13.63
C ALA A 107 -7.39 -12.73 -13.22
N SER A 108 -7.19 -11.46 -13.53
CA SER A 108 -5.99 -10.70 -13.11
C SER A 108 -6.02 -10.44 -11.61
N PHE A 109 -7.18 -10.06 -11.06
CA PHE A 109 -7.38 -9.91 -9.63
C PHE A 109 -7.04 -11.20 -8.87
N GLU A 110 -7.60 -12.35 -9.28
CA GLU A 110 -7.30 -13.66 -8.67
C GLU A 110 -5.82 -14.05 -8.77
N ALA A 111 -5.19 -13.79 -9.93
CA ALA A 111 -3.76 -14.05 -10.09
C ALA A 111 -2.90 -13.22 -9.13
N ILE A 112 -3.24 -11.95 -8.93
CA ILE A 112 -2.56 -11.07 -7.98
C ILE A 112 -2.79 -11.53 -6.54
N VAL A 113 -4.02 -11.91 -6.18
CA VAL A 113 -4.34 -12.45 -4.85
C VAL A 113 -3.47 -13.66 -4.54
N LYS A 114 -3.35 -14.60 -5.49
CA LYS A 114 -2.50 -15.79 -5.34
C LYS A 114 -1.03 -15.45 -5.07
N GLU A 115 -0.50 -14.42 -5.70
CA GLU A 115 0.88 -13.97 -5.46
C GLU A 115 1.05 -13.32 -4.08
N LEU A 116 0.04 -12.61 -3.62
CA LEU A 116 0.08 -11.87 -2.37
C LEU A 116 -0.26 -12.72 -1.13
N GLU A 117 -1.03 -13.82 -1.27
CA GLU A 117 -1.61 -14.56 -0.14
C GLU A 117 -0.58 -15.15 0.83
N VAL A 118 0.64 -15.48 0.36
CA VAL A 118 1.70 -16.07 1.19
C VAL A 118 2.38 -15.07 2.11
N TYR A 119 2.15 -13.79 1.92
CA TYR A 119 2.82 -12.70 2.63
C TYR A 119 1.88 -11.95 3.57
N ASN A 120 2.45 -11.23 4.53
CA ASN A 120 1.73 -10.35 5.43
C ASN A 120 2.32 -8.94 5.39
N LEU A 121 1.55 -7.97 4.88
CA LEU A 121 1.99 -6.58 4.77
C LEU A 121 2.06 -5.89 6.14
N SER A 122 1.13 -6.19 7.03
CA SER A 122 1.07 -5.57 8.36
C SER A 122 2.24 -5.98 9.26
N ARG A 123 2.84 -7.15 9.01
CA ARG A 123 4.05 -7.63 9.71
C ARG A 123 5.36 -7.24 9.01
N THR A 124 5.27 -6.65 7.83
CA THR A 124 6.44 -6.17 7.09
C THR A 124 6.80 -4.79 7.60
N ALA A 125 8.06 -4.58 7.94
CA ALA A 125 8.55 -3.29 8.42
C ALA A 125 8.31 -2.18 7.40
N ASP A 126 8.02 -0.98 7.86
CA ASP A 126 7.60 0.14 7.01
C ASP A 126 8.73 0.61 6.07
N ASP A 127 9.97 0.56 6.53
CA ASP A 127 11.16 0.84 5.72
C ASP A 127 11.29 -0.15 4.54
N VAL A 128 11.01 -1.43 4.76
CA VAL A 128 11.02 -2.47 3.70
C VAL A 128 9.95 -2.17 2.65
N LYS A 129 8.76 -1.78 3.08
CA LYS A 129 7.66 -1.38 2.18
C LYS A 129 8.05 -0.13 1.38
N GLY A 130 8.50 0.92 2.05
CA GLY A 130 8.88 2.19 1.43
C GLY A 130 9.96 2.01 0.37
N ILE A 131 11.06 1.34 0.69
CA ILE A 131 12.17 1.13 -0.24
C ILE A 131 11.76 0.24 -1.43
N ALA A 132 10.90 -0.78 -1.19
CA ALA A 132 10.42 -1.63 -2.27
C ALA A 132 9.52 -0.85 -3.25
N PHE A 133 8.64 0.02 -2.74
CA PHE A 133 7.83 0.90 -3.55
C PHE A 133 8.70 1.92 -4.33
N GLU A 134 9.67 2.55 -3.68
CA GLU A 134 10.61 3.46 -4.35
C GLU A 134 11.35 2.76 -5.50
N LYS A 135 11.85 1.55 -5.25
CA LYS A 135 12.56 0.75 -6.26
C LYS A 135 11.63 0.36 -7.42
N PHE A 136 10.39 0.01 -7.12
CA PHE A 136 9.38 -0.32 -8.12
C PHE A 136 9.01 0.91 -8.95
N LEU A 137 8.65 2.01 -8.30
CA LEU A 137 8.33 3.28 -8.95
C LEU A 137 9.51 3.78 -9.78
N GLY A 138 10.70 3.76 -9.21
CA GLY A 138 11.92 4.21 -9.89
C GLY A 138 12.21 3.46 -11.20
N LYS A 139 11.91 2.17 -11.28
CA LYS A 139 12.06 1.39 -12.53
C LYS A 139 10.92 1.61 -13.50
N THR A 140 9.70 1.66 -13.00
CA THR A 140 8.49 1.75 -13.83
C THR A 140 8.32 3.14 -14.42
N PHE A 141 8.56 4.19 -13.62
CA PHE A 141 8.28 5.57 -14.01
C PHE A 141 9.49 6.33 -14.59
N ARG A 142 10.74 5.99 -14.20
CA ARG A 142 11.91 6.62 -14.82
C ARG A 142 12.05 6.33 -16.32
N GLY A 143 11.57 5.15 -16.74
CA GLY A 143 11.64 4.74 -18.14
C GLY A 143 10.55 5.30 -19.04
N GLU A 144 9.38 5.61 -18.50
CA GLU A 144 8.19 5.91 -19.30
C GLU A 144 7.60 7.31 -19.05
N LEU A 145 7.81 7.92 -17.88
CA LEU A 145 7.16 9.18 -17.47
C LEU A 145 8.12 10.33 -17.12
N GLY A 146 9.41 10.07 -17.01
CA GLY A 146 10.38 11.11 -16.63
C GLY A 146 10.14 11.71 -15.22
N GLN A 147 9.33 11.08 -14.37
CA GLN A 147 9.16 11.49 -12.98
C GLN A 147 10.32 10.96 -12.13
N PHE A 148 10.90 11.87 -11.35
CA PHE A 148 12.00 11.57 -10.45
C PHE A 148 11.57 11.82 -9.02
N PHE A 149 11.71 10.79 -8.18
CA PHE A 149 11.57 10.93 -6.73
C PHE A 149 12.95 11.18 -6.12
N THR A 150 13.03 12.06 -5.14
CA THR A 150 14.25 12.25 -4.39
C THR A 150 14.59 10.96 -3.64
N PRO A 151 15.79 10.39 -3.78
CA PRO A 151 16.18 9.18 -3.05
C PRO A 151 16.00 9.34 -1.54
N CYS A 152 15.46 8.32 -0.86
CA CYS A 152 15.19 8.37 0.57
C CYS A 152 16.43 8.74 1.39
N THR A 153 17.62 8.28 1.01
CA THR A 153 18.88 8.64 1.68
C THR A 153 19.18 10.13 1.64
N ILE A 154 18.79 10.82 0.58
CA ILE A 154 18.93 12.28 0.47
C ILE A 154 17.90 12.97 1.36
N VAL A 155 16.65 12.48 1.34
CA VAL A 155 15.58 12.99 2.20
C VAL A 155 15.97 12.85 3.67
N ASP A 156 16.43 11.65 4.08
CA ASP A 156 16.90 11.37 5.45
C ASP A 156 18.02 12.31 5.88
N PHE A 157 19.00 12.50 5.01
CA PHE A 157 20.12 13.42 5.28
C PHE A 157 19.64 14.86 5.45
N MET A 158 18.79 15.37 4.57
CA MET A 158 18.27 16.72 4.63
C MET A 158 17.40 16.96 5.85
N VAL A 159 16.52 16.02 6.20
CA VAL A 159 15.69 16.11 7.41
C VAL A 159 16.56 16.08 8.67
N ALA A 160 17.55 15.18 8.73
CA ALA A 160 18.49 15.13 9.86
C ALA A 160 19.34 16.41 10.00
N LEU A 161 19.68 17.05 8.88
CA LEU A 161 20.42 18.33 8.89
C LEU A 161 19.56 19.49 9.39
N LEU A 162 18.27 19.49 9.06
CA LEU A 162 17.32 20.50 9.53
C LEU A 162 16.94 20.31 11.00
N ASP A 163 17.04 19.07 11.50
CA ASP A 163 16.74 18.66 12.88
C ASP A 163 15.39 19.20 13.42
N PRO A 164 14.27 18.98 12.72
CA PRO A 164 12.99 19.56 13.10
C PRO A 164 12.52 19.08 14.47
N GLU A 165 11.77 19.98 15.16
CA GLU A 165 11.25 19.73 16.50
C GLU A 165 9.70 19.72 16.55
N GLU A 166 9.17 19.21 17.66
CA GLU A 166 7.72 19.22 17.92
C GLU A 166 7.17 20.65 17.96
N GLY A 167 6.06 20.88 17.27
CA GLY A 167 5.39 22.19 17.21
C GLY A 167 5.88 23.10 16.09
N GLU A 168 6.94 22.75 15.36
CA GLU A 168 7.36 23.50 14.19
C GLU A 168 6.42 23.32 13.00
N ILE A 169 6.27 24.39 12.22
CA ILE A 169 5.47 24.37 10.99
C ILE A 169 6.38 24.11 9.80
N ILE A 170 6.21 22.97 9.16
CA ILE A 170 6.99 22.55 7.99
C ILE A 170 6.16 22.76 6.71
N CYS A 171 6.75 23.41 5.72
CA CYS A 171 6.14 23.61 4.41
C CYS A 171 7.08 23.10 3.31
N ASP A 172 6.57 22.21 2.47
CA ASP A 172 7.23 21.81 1.23
C ASP A 172 6.37 22.25 0.04
N PRO A 173 6.71 23.36 -0.64
CA PRO A 173 5.92 23.90 -1.74
C PRO A 173 5.97 23.03 -3.02
N CYS A 174 6.87 22.05 -3.05
CA CYS A 174 7.06 21.13 -4.19
C CYS A 174 6.94 19.66 -3.75
N CYS A 175 6.07 19.38 -2.77
CA CYS A 175 6.06 18.14 -1.99
C CYS A 175 5.92 16.85 -2.84
N GLY A 176 5.39 16.91 -4.05
CA GLY A 176 5.13 15.72 -4.86
C GLY A 176 4.28 14.69 -4.08
N SER A 177 4.84 13.51 -3.84
CA SER A 177 4.22 12.46 -3.01
C SER A 177 4.36 12.69 -1.49
N GLY A 178 4.91 13.81 -1.05
CA GLY A 178 5.08 14.15 0.36
C GLY A 178 6.29 13.51 1.04
N GLY A 179 7.27 13.04 0.29
CA GLY A 179 8.40 12.29 0.86
C GLY A 179 9.15 13.03 1.98
N PHE A 180 9.43 14.32 1.82
CA PHE A 180 10.04 15.14 2.87
C PHE A 180 9.12 15.35 4.08
N LEU A 181 7.83 15.61 3.86
CA LEU A 181 6.87 15.83 4.93
C LEU A 181 6.66 14.57 5.78
N ILE A 182 6.51 13.41 5.11
CA ILE A 182 6.38 12.11 5.78
C ILE A 182 7.63 11.84 6.63
N LYS A 183 8.82 12.01 6.04
CA LYS A 183 10.08 11.75 6.77
C LYS A 183 10.31 12.72 7.93
N THR A 184 9.95 13.97 7.77
CA THR A 184 9.99 14.96 8.85
C THR A 184 9.08 14.53 10.01
N PHE A 185 7.86 14.11 9.72
CA PHE A 185 6.93 13.60 10.74
C PHE A 185 7.50 12.36 11.45
N GLU A 186 8.04 11.38 10.72
CA GLU A 186 8.66 10.18 11.30
C GLU A 186 9.85 10.55 12.20
N TYR A 187 10.71 11.48 11.77
CA TYR A 187 11.88 11.93 12.51
C TYR A 187 11.49 12.57 13.86
N VAL A 188 10.53 13.49 13.85
CA VAL A 188 10.05 14.15 15.09
C VAL A 188 9.37 13.12 15.99
N ARG A 189 8.54 12.24 15.47
CA ARG A 189 7.90 11.17 16.24
C ARG A 189 8.94 10.28 16.94
N GLU A 190 9.99 9.87 16.24
CA GLU A 190 11.07 9.06 16.84
C GLU A 190 11.83 9.81 17.95
N LYS A 191 12.04 11.12 17.82
CA LYS A 191 12.62 11.95 18.89
C LYS A 191 11.75 11.91 20.15
N ILE A 192 10.45 12.16 19.99
CA ILE A 192 9.46 12.12 21.09
C ILE A 192 9.44 10.76 21.76
N GLU A 193 9.37 9.67 20.98
CA GLU A 193 9.35 8.30 21.51
C GLU A 193 10.61 7.97 22.32
N LYS A 194 11.79 8.40 21.85
CA LYS A 194 13.07 8.24 22.58
C LYS A 194 13.08 9.02 23.89
N ASP A 195 12.55 10.24 23.92
CA ASP A 195 12.51 11.06 25.13
C ASP A 195 11.50 10.50 26.15
N ILE A 196 10.35 10.04 25.72
CA ILE A 196 9.40 9.31 26.58
C ILE A 196 10.06 8.07 27.20
N GLN A 197 10.83 7.32 26.41
CA GLN A 197 11.53 6.13 26.90
C GLN A 197 12.57 6.48 27.97
N LYS A 198 13.38 7.53 27.75
CA LYS A 198 14.36 8.02 28.76
C LYS A 198 13.67 8.40 30.08
N VAL A 199 12.56 9.14 30.02
CA VAL A 199 11.79 9.52 31.22
C VAL A 199 11.26 8.29 31.94
N LYS A 200 10.74 7.28 31.25
CA LYS A 200 10.27 6.03 31.86
C LYS A 200 11.39 5.24 32.56
N GLU A 201 12.60 5.30 32.03
CA GLU A 201 13.79 4.64 32.63
C GLU A 201 14.28 5.36 33.90
N GLN A 202 14.09 6.69 33.98
CA GLN A 202 14.47 7.49 35.15
C GLN A 202 13.47 7.38 36.33
N ILE A 203 12.23 6.94 36.04
CA ILE A 203 11.17 6.79 37.07
C ILE A 203 11.18 5.38 37.70
N LYS A 204 11.91 4.43 37.13
CA LYS A 204 12.12 3.09 37.69
C LYS A 204 13.27 3.04 38.69
#